data_3f1f2f2fa3c280b2aef0f72cc7d3b8f4
#
_entry.id   3f1f2f2fa3c280b2aef0f72cc7d3b8f4
#
_cell.length_a   1.000
_cell.length_b   1.000
_cell.length_c   1.000
_cell.angle_alpha   90.00
_cell.angle_beta   90.00
_cell.angle_gamma   90.00
#
_symmetry.space_group_name_H-M   'P 1'
#
loop_
_entity.id
_entity.type
_entity.pdbx_description
1 polymer ?
#
loop_
_entity_poly.entity_id
_entity_poly.type
_entity_poly.pdbx_seq_one_letter_code
_entity_poly.pdbx_strand_id
1 'polypeptide(L)'
;HMADLPLNHQLTSRGAEFIEATESAAKYRLYALAGGPPMRPGMVRVNEDGRAIKLEIWRMPAAAFASFVELIPSPLGIGTVETASGKRIPGFICEQAGLIGATDITEFGGWRSFLASKAASSV
;
A
#
# COMPACT_ATOMS: atom_id res chain seq x y z
N HIS A 1 -3.88 0.13 -5.46
CA HIS A 1 -3.37 0.40 -6.82
C HIS A 1 -2.66 -0.81 -7.47
N MET A 2 -2.53 -1.91 -6.76
CA MET A 2 -1.90 -3.12 -7.31
C MET A 2 -2.60 -3.61 -8.56
N ALA A 3 -1.86 -4.37 -9.39
CA ALA A 3 -2.40 -4.95 -10.63
C ALA A 3 -3.70 -5.70 -10.37
N ASP A 4 -4.66 -5.55 -11.29
CA ASP A 4 -5.99 -6.17 -11.24
C ASP A 4 -6.86 -5.79 -10.04
N LEU A 5 -6.48 -4.79 -9.26
CA LEU A 5 -7.30 -4.25 -8.19
C LEU A 5 -8.00 -2.97 -8.63
N PRO A 6 -9.08 -2.55 -7.93
CA PRO A 6 -9.97 -1.47 -8.41
C PRO A 6 -9.30 -0.15 -8.77
N LEU A 7 -8.23 0.24 -8.10
CA LEU A 7 -7.56 1.52 -8.35
C LEU A 7 -6.34 1.41 -9.26
N ASN A 8 -6.06 0.24 -9.81
CA ASN A 8 -4.90 0.07 -10.69
C ASN A 8 -4.97 0.99 -11.92
N HIS A 9 -6.19 1.29 -12.40
CA HIS A 9 -6.37 2.18 -13.56
C HIS A 9 -5.76 3.57 -13.34
N GLN A 10 -5.63 4.02 -12.10
CA GLN A 10 -4.99 5.30 -11.80
C GLN A 10 -3.50 5.28 -12.12
N LEU A 11 -2.87 4.11 -12.07
CA LEU A 11 -1.48 3.93 -12.49
C LEU A 11 -1.37 3.76 -14.00
N THR A 12 -2.14 2.81 -14.56
CA THR A 12 -2.03 2.47 -15.98
C THR A 12 -2.44 3.61 -16.88
N SER A 13 -3.47 4.38 -16.51
CA SER A 13 -3.90 5.56 -17.30
C SER A 13 -2.86 6.68 -17.33
N ARG A 14 -1.87 6.64 -16.42
CA ARG A 14 -0.78 7.61 -16.35
C ARG A 14 0.51 7.10 -16.97
N GLY A 15 0.46 5.99 -17.70
CA GLY A 15 1.63 5.42 -18.34
C GLY A 15 2.58 4.69 -17.40
N ALA A 16 2.10 4.28 -16.24
CA ALA A 16 2.93 3.52 -15.29
C ALA A 16 3.17 2.10 -15.81
N GLU A 17 4.37 1.60 -15.54
CA GLU A 17 4.79 0.26 -15.94
C GLU A 17 5.08 -0.59 -14.70
N PHE A 18 4.57 -1.81 -14.68
CA PHE A 18 4.88 -2.77 -13.63
C PHE A 18 6.36 -3.17 -13.70
N ILE A 19 7.07 -3.07 -12.58
CA ILE A 19 8.48 -3.44 -12.51
C ILE A 19 8.66 -4.79 -11.83
N GLU A 20 8.17 -4.94 -10.59
CA GLU A 20 8.30 -6.22 -9.88
C GLU A 20 7.34 -6.30 -8.69
N ALA A 21 7.04 -7.54 -8.30
CA ALA A 21 6.43 -7.82 -7.02
C ALA A 21 7.53 -8.18 -6.03
N THR A 22 7.55 -7.55 -4.86
CA THR A 22 8.59 -7.73 -3.87
C THR A 22 8.02 -7.57 -2.47
N GLU A 23 8.87 -7.35 -1.48
CA GLU A 23 8.47 -7.11 -0.11
C GLU A 23 9.20 -5.89 0.44
N SER A 24 8.59 -5.27 1.47
CA SER A 24 9.27 -4.26 2.26
C SER A 24 10.31 -4.90 3.18
N ALA A 25 11.20 -4.09 3.73
CA ALA A 25 11.99 -4.49 4.90
C ALA A 25 11.03 -4.86 6.03
N ALA A 26 11.51 -5.67 7.00
CA ALA A 26 10.70 -6.12 8.14
C ALA A 26 10.55 -5.01 9.19
N LYS A 27 10.06 -3.85 8.76
CA LYS A 27 9.96 -2.63 9.58
C LYS A 27 8.57 -2.02 9.58
N TYR A 28 7.58 -2.73 9.07
CA TYR A 28 6.26 -2.16 8.84
C TYR A 28 5.14 -3.01 9.44
N ARG A 29 4.00 -2.36 9.63
CA ARG A 29 2.73 -3.02 9.92
C ARG A 29 1.70 -2.53 8.93
N LEU A 30 0.74 -3.38 8.62
CA LEU A 30 -0.30 -3.09 7.63
C LEU A 30 -1.66 -3.09 8.31
N TYR A 31 -2.47 -2.10 7.95
CA TYR A 31 -3.81 -1.92 8.52
C TYR A 31 -4.85 -1.82 7.42
N ALA A 32 -6.03 -2.37 7.68
CA ALA A 32 -7.22 -2.06 6.89
C ALA A 32 -7.86 -0.82 7.52
N LEU A 33 -7.89 0.29 6.79
CA LEU A 33 -8.38 1.56 7.31
C LEU A 33 -9.90 1.57 7.42
N ALA A 34 -10.42 2.34 8.38
CA ALA A 34 -11.85 2.54 8.52
C ALA A 34 -12.39 3.35 7.34
N GLY A 35 -13.65 3.15 7.01
CA GLY A 35 -14.32 3.86 5.93
C GLY A 35 -14.31 3.06 4.63
N GLY A 36 -14.64 3.74 3.54
CA GLY A 36 -14.81 3.15 2.22
C GLY A 36 -16.25 3.24 1.77
N PRO A 37 -16.65 2.59 0.65
CA PRO A 37 -15.77 2.00 -0.35
C PRO A 37 -14.95 3.04 -1.13
N PRO A 38 -13.81 2.66 -1.71
CA PRO A 38 -13.16 1.36 -1.56
C PRO A 38 -12.43 1.26 -0.23
N MET A 39 -12.32 0.02 0.28
CA MET A 39 -11.48 -0.25 1.44
C MET A 39 -10.02 0.00 1.08
N ARG A 40 -9.27 0.61 1.98
CA ARG A 40 -7.89 1.01 1.71
C ARG A 40 -6.92 0.43 2.74
N PRO A 41 -5.72 0.00 2.28
CA PRO A 41 -4.66 -0.39 3.21
C PRO A 41 -3.89 0.84 3.67
N GLY A 42 -3.38 0.78 4.89
CA GLY A 42 -2.44 1.77 5.41
C GLY A 42 -1.20 1.08 5.96
N MET A 43 -0.02 1.46 5.48
CA MET A 43 1.24 0.90 5.93
C MET A 43 1.98 1.90 6.80
N VAL A 44 2.46 1.45 7.96
CA VAL A 44 3.13 2.31 8.93
C VAL A 44 4.47 1.71 9.30
N ARG A 45 5.51 2.54 9.31
CA ARG A 45 6.82 2.13 9.80
C ARG A 45 6.79 2.10 11.33
N VAL A 46 7.37 1.03 11.89
CA VAL A 46 7.42 0.85 13.35
C VAL A 46 8.84 0.57 13.81
N ASN A 47 9.11 0.82 15.09
CA ASN A 47 10.41 0.55 15.69
C ASN A 47 10.50 -0.87 16.23
N GLU A 48 9.35 -1.49 16.52
CA GLU A 48 9.27 -2.83 17.07
C GLU A 48 8.15 -3.61 16.40
N ASP A 49 8.30 -4.93 16.33
CA ASP A 49 7.29 -5.84 15.78
C ASP A 49 6.93 -5.59 14.33
N GLY A 50 7.88 -5.07 13.55
CA GLY A 50 7.71 -4.90 12.11
C GLY A 50 7.77 -6.22 11.37
N ARG A 51 7.08 -6.25 10.23
CA ARG A 51 7.06 -7.39 9.31
C ARG A 51 7.35 -6.91 7.90
N ALA A 52 7.77 -7.86 7.05
CA ALA A 52 7.88 -7.62 5.62
C ALA A 52 6.47 -7.67 5.02
N ILE A 53 6.10 -6.64 4.27
CA ILE A 53 4.79 -6.51 3.63
C ILE A 53 4.97 -6.66 2.12
N LYS A 54 4.16 -7.46 1.48
CA LYS A 54 4.20 -7.65 0.02
C LYS A 54 3.79 -6.38 -0.69
N LEU A 55 4.60 -5.99 -1.67
CA LEU A 55 4.46 -4.74 -2.41
C LEU A 55 4.57 -4.99 -3.91
N GLU A 56 4.12 -4.01 -4.68
CA GLU A 56 4.40 -3.92 -6.11
C GLU A 56 5.13 -2.61 -6.38
N ILE A 57 6.15 -2.69 -7.23
CA ILE A 57 6.89 -1.51 -7.69
C ILE A 57 6.46 -1.20 -9.10
N TRP A 58 6.09 0.06 -9.33
CA TRP A 58 5.65 0.58 -10.60
C TRP A 58 6.49 1.79 -10.98
N ARG A 59 6.90 1.89 -12.24
CA ARG A 59 7.59 3.08 -12.75
C ARG A 59 6.57 4.01 -13.36
N MET A 60 6.64 5.29 -13.02
CA MET A 60 5.72 6.29 -13.52
C MET A 60 6.49 7.50 -14.04
N PRO A 61 6.08 8.11 -15.18
CA PRO A 61 6.67 9.37 -15.63
C PRO A 61 6.54 10.43 -14.55
N ALA A 62 7.59 11.24 -14.35
CA ALA A 62 7.63 12.22 -13.26
C ALA A 62 6.46 13.21 -13.29
N ALA A 63 6.08 13.68 -14.47
CA ALA A 63 4.95 14.60 -14.61
C ALA A 63 3.62 13.95 -14.21
N ALA A 64 3.43 12.70 -14.56
CA ALA A 64 2.23 11.95 -14.20
C ALA A 64 2.20 11.64 -12.69
N PHE A 65 3.36 11.45 -12.08
CA PHE A 65 3.46 11.17 -10.64
C PHE A 65 2.89 12.33 -9.82
N ALA A 66 3.16 13.57 -10.21
CA ALA A 66 2.62 14.74 -9.50
C ALA A 66 1.09 14.72 -9.48
N SER A 67 0.45 14.45 -10.62
CA SER A 67 -1.01 14.37 -10.69
C SER A 67 -1.56 13.18 -9.91
N PHE A 68 -0.81 12.08 -9.86
CA PHE A 68 -1.20 10.91 -9.09
C PHE A 68 -1.20 11.21 -7.57
N VAL A 69 -0.16 11.89 -7.10
CA VAL A 69 -0.05 12.24 -5.67
C VAL A 69 -1.23 13.08 -5.22
N GLU A 70 -1.72 13.99 -6.07
CA GLU A 70 -2.86 14.84 -5.74
C GLU A 70 -4.15 14.05 -5.51
N LEU A 71 -4.25 12.84 -6.03
CA LEU A 71 -5.43 11.98 -5.85
C LEU A 71 -5.44 11.26 -4.51
N ILE A 72 -4.31 11.20 -3.83
CA ILE A 72 -4.18 10.39 -2.63
C ILE A 72 -4.85 11.09 -1.45
N PRO A 73 -5.93 10.50 -0.89
CA PRO A 73 -6.64 11.14 0.21
C PRO A 73 -5.93 10.93 1.53
N SER A 74 -5.95 11.97 2.38
CA SER A 74 -5.55 11.80 3.78
C SER A 74 -6.41 10.67 4.42
N PRO A 75 -5.87 9.84 5.30
CA PRO A 75 -4.56 9.89 5.96
C PRO A 75 -3.42 9.22 5.20
N LEU A 76 -3.63 8.84 3.95
CA LEU A 76 -2.59 8.28 3.11
C LEU A 76 -1.74 9.38 2.48
N GLY A 77 -0.51 9.06 2.14
CA GLY A 77 0.40 9.96 1.47
C GLY A 77 1.56 9.20 0.89
N ILE A 78 2.47 9.91 0.26
CA ILE A 78 3.71 9.33 -0.27
C ILE A 78 4.85 9.68 0.68
N GLY A 79 5.57 8.65 1.10
CA GLY A 79 6.79 8.79 1.87
C GLY A 79 7.86 7.88 1.30
N THR A 80 8.88 7.62 2.10
CA THR A 80 9.96 6.71 1.71
C THR A 80 9.72 5.32 2.28
N VAL A 81 9.68 4.33 1.41
CA VAL A 81 9.51 2.92 1.79
C VAL A 81 10.81 2.18 1.52
N GLU A 82 11.28 1.42 2.50
CA GLU A 82 12.46 0.59 2.35
C GLU A 82 12.05 -0.81 1.90
N THR A 83 12.67 -1.29 0.83
CA THR A 83 12.42 -2.65 0.33
C THR A 83 13.28 -3.67 1.08
N ALA A 84 12.99 -4.95 0.90
CA ALA A 84 13.77 -6.03 1.51
C ALA A 84 15.24 -6.01 1.08
N SER A 85 15.55 -5.49 -0.12
CA SER A 85 16.91 -5.36 -0.62
C SER A 85 17.63 -4.11 -0.10
N GLY A 86 16.97 -3.29 0.69
CA GLY A 86 17.55 -2.07 1.24
C GLY A 86 17.39 -0.83 0.38
N LYS A 87 16.70 -0.92 -0.74
CA LYS A 87 16.40 0.25 -1.57
C LYS A 87 15.35 1.11 -0.88
N ARG A 88 15.44 2.42 -1.06
CA ARG A 88 14.46 3.38 -0.56
C ARG A 88 13.76 4.03 -1.73
N ILE A 89 12.45 3.86 -1.80
CA ILE A 89 11.63 4.34 -2.90
C ILE A 89 10.40 5.08 -2.39
N PRO A 90 9.84 6.00 -3.20
CA PRO A 90 8.56 6.61 -2.86
C PRO A 90 7.46 5.55 -2.79
N GLY A 91 6.63 5.61 -1.78
CA GLY A 91 5.55 4.66 -1.63
C GLY A 91 4.48 5.16 -0.68
N PHE A 92 3.35 4.46 -0.69
CA PHE A 92 2.23 4.80 0.17
C PHE A 92 2.57 4.55 1.62
N ILE A 93 2.33 5.57 2.45
CA ILE A 93 2.38 5.43 3.90
C ILE A 93 1.10 6.01 4.48
N CYS A 94 0.81 5.66 5.72
CA CYS A 94 -0.36 6.14 6.44
C CYS A 94 0.05 6.97 7.63
N GLU A 95 -0.60 8.11 7.81
CA GLU A 95 -0.44 8.91 9.02
C GLU A 95 -1.05 8.18 10.22
N GLN A 96 -0.48 8.41 11.40
CA GLN A 96 -0.95 7.76 12.62
C GLN A 96 -2.43 8.02 12.88
N ALA A 97 -2.91 9.21 12.55
CA ALA A 97 -4.32 9.56 12.72
C ALA A 97 -5.27 8.63 11.98
N GLY A 98 -4.82 8.03 10.87
CA GLY A 98 -5.63 7.09 10.09
C GLY A 98 -5.79 5.72 10.74
N LEU A 99 -5.07 5.43 11.81
CA LEU A 99 -5.15 4.14 12.49
C LEU A 99 -6.34 4.05 13.44
N ILE A 100 -7.03 5.16 13.71
CA ILE A 100 -8.22 5.17 14.55
C ILE A 100 -9.31 4.38 13.84
N GLY A 101 -9.81 3.32 14.48
CA GLY A 101 -10.81 2.43 13.88
C GLY A 101 -10.27 1.47 12.84
N ALA A 102 -8.96 1.47 12.59
CA ALA A 102 -8.34 0.56 11.64
C ALA A 102 -8.11 -0.82 12.27
N THR A 103 -8.04 -1.84 11.43
CA THR A 103 -7.77 -3.22 11.85
C THR A 103 -6.35 -3.60 11.42
N ASP A 104 -5.54 -4.09 12.37
CA ASP A 104 -4.20 -4.57 12.05
C ASP A 104 -4.31 -5.90 11.27
N ILE A 105 -3.79 -5.91 10.06
CA ILE A 105 -3.83 -7.06 9.17
C ILE A 105 -2.42 -7.54 8.78
N THR A 106 -1.43 -7.15 9.56
CA THR A 106 -0.03 -7.46 9.29
C THR A 106 0.24 -8.94 9.14
N GLU A 107 -0.47 -9.79 9.90
CA GLU A 107 -0.28 -11.24 9.84
C GLU A 107 -0.63 -11.85 8.49
N PHE A 108 -1.44 -11.17 7.66
CA PHE A 108 -1.74 -11.63 6.30
C PHE A 108 -0.57 -11.41 5.34
N GLY A 109 0.41 -10.61 5.72
CA GLY A 109 1.61 -10.37 4.92
C GLY A 109 1.43 -9.40 3.75
N GLY A 110 0.22 -9.03 3.40
CA GLY A 110 -0.06 -8.11 2.30
C GLY A 110 -1.55 -7.93 2.05
N TRP A 111 -1.86 -6.95 1.21
CA TRP A 111 -3.24 -6.55 0.92
C TRP A 111 -4.01 -7.62 0.15
N ARG A 112 -3.37 -8.24 -0.86
CA ARG A 112 -4.04 -9.31 -1.65
C ARG A 112 -4.45 -10.48 -0.80
N SER A 113 -3.58 -10.93 0.10
CA SER A 113 -3.87 -12.06 0.98
C SER A 113 -5.01 -11.73 1.93
N PHE A 114 -5.07 -10.49 2.42
CA PHE A 114 -6.18 -10.02 3.25
C PHE A 114 -7.49 -10.02 2.47
N LEU A 115 -7.49 -9.46 1.25
CA LEU A 115 -8.70 -9.44 0.42
C LEU A 115 -9.19 -10.84 0.08
N ALA A 116 -8.27 -11.77 -0.21
CA ALA A 116 -8.62 -13.16 -0.49
C ALA A 116 -9.26 -13.83 0.73
N SER A 117 -8.76 -13.54 1.93
CA SER A 117 -9.31 -14.03 3.18
C SER A 117 -10.75 -13.53 3.40
N LYS A 118 -11.01 -12.25 3.09
CA LYS A 118 -12.38 -11.69 3.19
C LYS A 118 -13.34 -12.33 2.19
N ALA A 119 -12.89 -12.53 0.96
CA ALA A 119 -13.70 -13.18 -0.06
C ALA A 119 -14.06 -14.61 0.35
N ALA A 120 -13.12 -15.36 0.94
CA ALA A 120 -13.36 -16.70 1.44
C ALA A 120 -14.35 -16.73 2.62
N SER A 121 -14.27 -15.73 3.51
CA SER A 121 -15.15 -15.67 4.69
C SER A 121 -16.56 -15.17 4.37
N SER A 122 -16.79 -14.60 3.21
CA SER A 122 -18.10 -14.09 2.82
C SER A 122 -19.01 -15.15 2.20
N VAL A 123 -18.56 -16.39 2.14
CA VAL A 123 -19.30 -17.52 1.58
C VAL A 123 -20.30 -18.13 2.58
#